data_30fbe044c86fb72953cdc9f0c8cc296b
#
_entry.id   30fbe044c86fb72953cdc9f0c8cc296b
#
_cell.length_a   1.000
_cell.length_b   1.000
_cell.length_c   1.000
_cell.angle_alpha   90.00
_cell.angle_beta   90.00
_cell.angle_gamma   90.00
#
_symmetry.space_group_name_H-M   'P 1'
#
loop_
_entity.id
_entity.type
_entity.pdbx_description
1 polymer ?
#
loop_
_entity_poly.entity_id
_entity_poly.type
_entity_poly.pdbx_seq_one_letter_code
_entity_poly.pdbx_strand_id
1 'polypeptide(L)'
;MASDDIMTAGAGGATATVRADIKAAFFDIDGTLTSFVTHVIPQSSIDALHELQDRGVKVFICSGRAPSHMTVVLDMMPVHFDGIIALNGQYCFDDHGLLEKESLLPEDIVTITRWLDEHPDVVANYCEKDYVYFNQITDAMRATWRQLGKTAPTVNIDDPHERALKYETFQISPYISFEDEAKLSAMCRNVRGVRWHPDFTDLIPADGGKPEGMKRFMRHYGWTREQTIAFGDGGNDADMLAFAGIGVAMGNATEPAKAAADYITDDVDHDGIMNALKHFNVL
;
A
#
# COMPACT_ATOMS: atom_id res chain seq x y z
N MET A 1 2.01 9.61 -67.70
CA MET A 1 2.26 10.69 -66.76
C MET A 1 1.05 10.71 -65.82
N ALA A 2 1.17 10.10 -64.69
CA ALA A 2 0.22 10.19 -63.58
C ALA A 2 1.07 10.33 -62.33
N SER A 3 0.92 11.43 -61.67
CA SER A 3 1.61 11.82 -60.44
C SER A 3 0.93 11.17 -59.24
N ASP A 4 1.70 10.42 -58.50
CA ASP A 4 1.29 9.83 -57.20
C ASP A 4 1.32 10.94 -56.13
N ASP A 5 0.15 11.35 -55.68
CA ASP A 5 -0.03 12.17 -54.49
C ASP A 5 -0.04 11.24 -53.25
N ILE A 6 1.06 11.25 -52.51
CA ILE A 6 1.16 10.64 -51.19
C ILE A 6 0.45 11.54 -50.17
N MET A 7 -0.75 11.13 -49.76
CA MET A 7 -1.41 11.77 -48.62
C MET A 7 -0.76 11.28 -47.33
N THR A 8 -0.04 12.17 -46.64
CA THR A 8 0.38 11.98 -45.24
C THR A 8 -0.83 12.17 -44.35
N ALA A 9 -1.30 11.08 -43.76
CA ALA A 9 -2.30 11.11 -42.71
C ALA A 9 -1.68 11.70 -41.43
N GLY A 10 -2.10 12.92 -41.07
CA GLY A 10 -1.78 13.55 -39.82
C GLY A 10 -2.46 12.81 -38.67
N ALA A 11 -1.67 12.19 -37.80
CA ALA A 11 -2.12 11.66 -36.52
C ALA A 11 -2.36 12.84 -35.54
N GLY A 12 -3.58 13.24 -35.41
CA GLY A 12 -4.06 14.26 -34.47
C GLY A 12 -5.45 13.85 -33.98
N GLY A 13 -5.57 12.65 -33.44
CA GLY A 13 -6.76 12.24 -32.71
C GLY A 13 -6.67 12.75 -31.29
N ALA A 14 -7.34 13.87 -30.95
CA ALA A 14 -7.67 14.17 -29.57
C ALA A 14 -8.58 13.02 -29.08
N THR A 15 -8.03 12.12 -28.26
CA THR A 15 -8.81 11.18 -27.50
C THR A 15 -9.71 11.99 -26.59
N ALA A 16 -11.01 12.01 -26.87
CA ALA A 16 -12.00 12.51 -25.94
C ALA A 16 -11.80 11.75 -24.62
N THR A 17 -11.35 12.44 -23.60
CA THR A 17 -11.20 11.90 -22.25
C THR A 17 -12.60 11.55 -21.76
N VAL A 18 -12.97 10.28 -21.87
CA VAL A 18 -14.22 9.77 -21.29
C VAL A 18 -14.05 9.97 -19.78
N ARG A 19 -14.95 10.73 -19.17
CA ARG A 19 -15.02 10.85 -17.71
C ARG A 19 -15.14 9.45 -17.13
N ALA A 20 -14.12 9.01 -16.39
CA ALA A 20 -14.16 7.71 -15.73
C ALA A 20 -15.31 7.71 -14.71
N ASP A 21 -16.18 6.69 -14.74
CA ASP A 21 -17.25 6.51 -13.73
C ASP A 21 -16.61 5.93 -12.45
N ILE A 22 -15.70 6.68 -11.83
CA ILE A 22 -14.99 6.27 -10.62
C ILE A 22 -15.95 6.25 -9.43
N LYS A 23 -15.98 5.13 -8.74
CA LYS A 23 -16.78 4.88 -7.52
C LYS A 23 -15.95 4.78 -6.27
N ALA A 24 -14.68 4.39 -6.42
CA ALA A 24 -13.76 4.19 -5.30
C ALA A 24 -12.36 4.69 -5.61
N ALA A 25 -11.76 5.39 -4.66
CA ALA A 25 -10.38 5.83 -4.68
C ALA A 25 -9.62 5.22 -3.51
N PHE A 26 -8.47 4.58 -3.80
CA PHE A 26 -7.63 3.87 -2.84
C PHE A 26 -6.30 4.61 -2.70
N PHE A 27 -5.89 4.86 -1.46
CA PHE A 27 -4.70 5.65 -1.17
C PHE A 27 -3.76 4.90 -0.24
N ASP A 28 -2.49 4.80 -0.61
CA ASP A 28 -1.47 4.50 0.38
C ASP A 28 -1.27 5.69 1.34
N ILE A 29 -0.58 5.46 2.47
CA ILE A 29 -0.35 6.47 3.50
C ILE A 29 1.01 7.16 3.30
N ASP A 30 2.09 6.39 3.46
CA ASP A 30 3.43 6.91 3.66
C ASP A 30 4.12 7.25 2.34
N GLY A 31 4.25 8.53 2.02
CA GLY A 31 4.74 9.02 0.73
C GLY A 31 3.63 9.29 -0.29
N THR A 32 2.38 8.95 0.02
CA THR A 32 1.20 9.20 -0.82
C THR A 32 0.25 10.21 -0.19
N LEU A 33 -0.35 9.90 0.96
CA LEU A 33 -1.15 10.85 1.75
C LEU A 33 -0.29 11.70 2.66
N THR A 34 0.75 11.11 3.27
CA THR A 34 1.67 11.82 4.17
C THR A 34 3.03 12.01 3.51
N SER A 35 3.62 13.20 3.69
CA SER A 35 4.97 13.51 3.22
C SER A 35 6.04 12.94 4.16
N PHE A 36 7.08 12.32 3.61
CA PHE A 36 8.28 11.94 4.36
C PHE A 36 9.15 13.15 4.77
N VAL A 37 8.92 14.32 4.16
CA VAL A 37 9.69 15.55 4.45
C VAL A 37 9.02 16.36 5.55
N THR A 38 7.72 16.62 5.42
CA THR A 38 6.97 17.48 6.34
C THR A 38 6.28 16.69 7.45
N HIS A 39 6.08 15.40 7.29
CA HIS A 39 5.33 14.48 8.17
C HIS A 39 3.90 14.95 8.45
N VAL A 40 3.29 15.59 7.46
CA VAL A 40 1.88 16.01 7.48
C VAL A 40 1.21 15.67 6.17
N ILE A 41 -0.11 15.76 6.14
CA ILE A 41 -0.91 15.60 4.93
C ILE A 41 -1.06 16.99 4.30
N PRO A 42 -0.69 17.19 3.03
CA PRO A 42 -0.91 18.46 2.34
C PRO A 42 -2.39 18.84 2.32
N GLN A 43 -2.68 20.13 2.44
CA GLN A 43 -4.06 20.64 2.43
C GLN A 43 -4.78 20.28 1.11
N SER A 44 -4.09 20.32 -0.01
CA SER A 44 -4.64 19.94 -1.30
C SER A 44 -5.10 18.47 -1.38
N SER A 45 -4.40 17.57 -0.67
CA SER A 45 -4.83 16.17 -0.55
C SER A 45 -6.10 16.04 0.29
N ILE A 46 -6.20 16.79 1.40
CA ILE A 46 -7.41 16.85 2.23
C ILE A 46 -8.59 17.38 1.42
N ASP A 47 -8.38 18.48 0.68
CA ASP A 47 -9.40 19.09 -0.16
C ASP A 47 -9.87 18.12 -1.27
N ALA A 48 -8.93 17.39 -1.88
CA ALA A 48 -9.22 16.38 -2.90
C ALA A 48 -10.07 15.22 -2.36
N LEU A 49 -9.75 14.73 -1.15
CA LEU A 49 -10.53 13.67 -0.50
C LEU A 49 -11.95 14.11 -0.20
N HIS A 50 -12.14 15.33 0.34
CA HIS A 50 -13.48 15.88 0.57
C HIS A 50 -14.26 16.06 -0.74
N GLU A 51 -13.61 16.58 -1.79
CA GLU A 51 -14.28 16.76 -3.09
C GLU A 51 -14.69 15.42 -3.72
N LEU A 52 -13.87 14.36 -3.57
CA LEU A 52 -14.25 13.00 -3.98
C LEU A 52 -15.52 12.55 -3.25
N GLN A 53 -15.57 12.72 -1.93
CA GLN A 53 -16.73 12.33 -1.11
C GLN A 53 -17.99 13.12 -1.48
N ASP A 54 -17.87 14.43 -1.70
CA ASP A 54 -18.96 15.30 -2.14
C ASP A 54 -19.54 14.86 -3.51
N ARG A 55 -18.71 14.25 -4.36
CA ARG A 55 -19.11 13.65 -5.64
C ARG A 55 -19.64 12.22 -5.52
N GLY A 56 -19.67 11.66 -4.31
CA GLY A 56 -20.13 10.31 -4.04
C GLY A 56 -19.11 9.21 -4.36
N VAL A 57 -17.84 9.57 -4.55
CA VAL A 57 -16.73 8.61 -4.66
C VAL A 57 -16.30 8.21 -3.26
N LYS A 58 -16.26 6.91 -2.98
CA LYS A 58 -15.79 6.40 -1.71
C LYS A 58 -14.28 6.40 -1.64
N VAL A 59 -13.74 6.73 -0.47
CA VAL A 59 -12.31 6.86 -0.22
C VAL A 59 -11.82 5.80 0.76
N PHE A 60 -10.73 5.12 0.41
CA PHE A 60 -10.17 4.00 1.16
C PHE A 60 -8.69 4.18 1.43
N ILE A 61 -8.26 3.79 2.62
CA ILE A 61 -6.83 3.59 2.92
C ILE A 61 -6.41 2.20 2.46
N CYS A 62 -5.21 2.08 1.91
CA CYS A 62 -4.60 0.82 1.51
C CYS A 62 -3.11 0.79 1.90
N SER A 63 -2.80 0.26 3.09
CA SER A 63 -1.49 0.39 3.73
C SER A 63 -0.88 -0.93 4.20
N GLY A 64 0.46 -0.96 4.29
CA GLY A 64 1.20 -2.04 4.96
C GLY A 64 1.13 -1.98 6.49
N ARG A 65 0.65 -0.88 7.05
CA ARG A 65 0.53 -0.70 8.51
C ARG A 65 -0.52 -1.62 9.11
N ALA A 66 -0.25 -2.14 10.32
CA ALA A 66 -1.27 -2.79 11.13
C ALA A 66 -2.32 -1.77 11.62
N PRO A 67 -3.58 -2.19 11.91
CA PRO A 67 -4.61 -1.29 12.43
C PRO A 67 -4.15 -0.47 13.64
N SER A 68 -3.46 -1.09 14.59
CA SER A 68 -2.89 -0.41 15.76
C SER A 68 -1.83 0.66 15.42
N HIS A 69 -1.13 0.51 14.30
CA HIS A 69 -0.12 1.46 13.83
C HIS A 69 -0.69 2.57 12.93
N MET A 70 -1.94 2.47 12.52
CA MET A 70 -2.59 3.50 11.71
C MET A 70 -3.14 4.66 12.54
N THR A 71 -3.48 4.44 13.81
CA THR A 71 -4.12 5.45 14.66
C THR A 71 -3.33 6.77 14.69
N VAL A 72 -2.00 6.68 14.78
CA VAL A 72 -1.12 7.87 14.79
C VAL A 72 -1.27 8.74 13.53
N VAL A 73 -1.59 8.14 12.40
CA VAL A 73 -1.80 8.85 11.13
C VAL A 73 -3.25 9.28 10.98
N LEU A 74 -4.19 8.39 11.30
CA LEU A 74 -5.63 8.66 11.21
C LEU A 74 -6.04 9.83 12.12
N ASP A 75 -5.45 9.96 13.31
CA ASP A 75 -5.70 11.06 14.23
C ASP A 75 -5.26 12.43 13.66
N MET A 76 -4.40 12.42 12.63
CA MET A 76 -3.96 13.64 11.93
C MET A 76 -4.84 13.98 10.72
N MET A 77 -5.72 13.06 10.30
CA MET A 77 -6.53 13.20 9.09
C MET A 77 -7.94 13.72 9.43
N PRO A 78 -8.30 14.96 9.03
CA PRO A 78 -9.67 15.48 9.21
C PRO A 78 -10.61 14.94 8.13
N VAL A 79 -10.43 13.68 7.69
CA VAL A 79 -11.20 13.01 6.65
C VAL A 79 -11.65 11.66 7.16
N HIS A 80 -12.91 11.34 6.97
CA HIS A 80 -13.44 10.02 7.24
C HIS A 80 -13.21 9.10 6.04
N PHE A 81 -12.69 7.89 6.26
CA PHE A 81 -12.51 6.88 5.20
C PHE A 81 -13.61 5.84 5.24
N ASP A 82 -14.16 5.49 4.07
CA ASP A 82 -15.22 4.50 3.92
C ASP A 82 -14.77 3.06 4.22
N GLY A 83 -13.47 2.83 4.29
CA GLY A 83 -12.90 1.56 4.70
C GLY A 83 -11.36 1.57 4.68
N ILE A 84 -10.79 0.57 5.33
CA ILE A 84 -9.34 0.43 5.53
C ILE A 84 -8.89 -0.97 5.11
N ILE A 85 -7.90 -0.98 4.24
CA ILE A 85 -7.13 -2.15 3.83
C ILE A 85 -5.79 -2.05 4.56
N ALA A 86 -5.62 -2.83 5.60
CA ALA A 86 -4.45 -2.88 6.47
C ALA A 86 -3.56 -4.08 6.15
N LEU A 87 -2.29 -4.05 6.63
CA LEU A 87 -1.35 -5.17 6.56
C LEU A 87 -1.18 -5.68 5.12
N ASN A 88 -1.01 -4.75 4.17
CA ASN A 88 -0.91 -5.07 2.74
C ASN A 88 -2.09 -5.92 2.22
N GLY A 89 -3.30 -5.68 2.70
CA GLY A 89 -4.50 -6.39 2.25
C GLY A 89 -4.99 -7.49 3.17
N GLN A 90 -4.21 -7.87 4.20
CA GLN A 90 -4.53 -9.02 5.04
C GLN A 90 -5.64 -8.75 6.07
N TYR A 91 -5.99 -7.48 6.31
CA TYR A 91 -7.03 -7.11 7.24
C TYR A 91 -7.86 -5.94 6.70
N CYS A 92 -9.09 -6.22 6.28
CA CYS A 92 -10.00 -5.24 5.68
C CYS A 92 -11.18 -4.97 6.62
N PHE A 93 -11.45 -3.71 6.93
CA PHE A 93 -12.53 -3.32 7.84
C PHE A 93 -13.06 -1.92 7.50
N ASP A 94 -14.24 -1.62 8.00
CA ASP A 94 -14.92 -0.33 7.91
C ASP A 94 -15.60 0.01 9.26
N ASP A 95 -16.49 1.00 9.28
CA ASP A 95 -17.26 1.40 10.47
C ASP A 95 -18.23 0.31 10.97
N HIS A 96 -18.60 -0.65 10.13
CA HIS A 96 -19.45 -1.77 10.50
C HIS A 96 -18.66 -2.93 11.11
N GLY A 97 -17.31 -2.85 11.05
CA GLY A 97 -16.38 -3.81 11.61
C GLY A 97 -15.53 -4.54 10.57
N LEU A 98 -15.12 -5.75 10.92
CA LEU A 98 -14.30 -6.59 10.05
C LEU A 98 -15.09 -7.03 8.82
N LEU A 99 -14.56 -6.72 7.63
CA LEU A 99 -15.09 -7.22 6.35
C LEU A 99 -14.50 -8.60 6.03
N GLU A 100 -13.17 -8.70 6.01
CA GLU A 100 -12.45 -9.95 5.70
C GLU A 100 -11.02 -9.88 6.23
N LYS A 101 -10.44 -11.02 6.61
CA LYS A 101 -9.05 -11.12 7.05
C LYS A 101 -8.39 -12.41 6.57
N GLU A 102 -7.07 -12.40 6.47
CA GLU A 102 -6.25 -13.57 6.14
C GLU A 102 -4.91 -13.50 6.87
N SER A 103 -4.61 -14.49 7.71
CA SER A 103 -3.36 -14.57 8.46
C SER A 103 -2.36 -15.49 7.79
N LEU A 104 -1.09 -15.38 8.15
CA LEU A 104 -0.05 -16.35 7.78
C LEU A 104 -0.41 -17.74 8.31
N LEU A 105 -0.02 -18.77 7.57
CA LEU A 105 -0.18 -20.16 8.01
C LEU A 105 0.73 -20.45 9.23
N PRO A 106 0.27 -21.19 10.23
CA PRO A 106 1.09 -21.54 11.40
C PRO A 106 2.42 -22.20 11.03
N GLU A 107 2.44 -23.09 10.03
CA GLU A 107 3.65 -23.73 9.53
C GLU A 107 4.65 -22.74 8.91
N ASP A 108 4.18 -21.68 8.26
CA ASP A 108 5.02 -20.64 7.68
C ASP A 108 5.60 -19.73 8.77
N ILE A 109 4.79 -19.38 9.78
CA ILE A 109 5.27 -18.63 10.95
C ILE A 109 6.41 -19.41 11.64
N VAL A 110 6.25 -20.73 11.85
CA VAL A 110 7.29 -21.59 12.44
C VAL A 110 8.55 -21.59 11.55
N THR A 111 8.39 -21.69 10.24
CA THR A 111 9.51 -21.70 9.30
C THR A 111 10.28 -20.38 9.35
N ILE A 112 9.58 -19.25 9.31
CA ILE A 112 10.18 -17.90 9.38
C ILE A 112 10.87 -17.69 10.74
N THR A 113 10.22 -18.04 11.86
CA THR A 113 10.79 -17.84 13.19
C THR A 113 12.04 -18.69 13.39
N ARG A 114 12.04 -19.95 12.91
CA ARG A 114 13.23 -20.82 12.96
C ARG A 114 14.37 -20.25 12.10
N TRP A 115 14.08 -19.73 10.92
CA TRP A 115 15.08 -19.08 10.09
C TRP A 115 15.70 -17.88 10.83
N LEU A 116 14.90 -17.08 11.53
CA LEU A 116 15.38 -15.95 12.34
C LEU A 116 16.25 -16.41 13.51
N ASP A 117 15.98 -17.55 14.14
CA ASP A 117 16.83 -18.14 15.20
C ASP A 117 18.22 -18.50 14.68
N GLU A 118 18.31 -18.94 13.42
CA GLU A 118 19.56 -19.25 12.73
C GLU A 118 20.30 -17.98 12.26
N HIS A 119 19.62 -16.82 12.30
CA HIS A 119 20.14 -15.51 11.87
C HIS A 119 19.92 -14.45 12.98
N PRO A 120 20.60 -14.59 14.14
CA PRO A 120 20.31 -13.79 15.33
C PRO A 120 20.57 -12.28 15.18
N ASP A 121 21.28 -11.85 14.16
CA ASP A 121 21.50 -10.42 13.86
C ASP A 121 20.34 -9.80 13.07
N VAL A 122 19.39 -10.61 12.60
CA VAL A 122 18.23 -10.14 11.83
C VAL A 122 17.13 -9.69 12.78
N VAL A 123 16.73 -8.43 12.68
CA VAL A 123 15.53 -7.91 13.33
C VAL A 123 14.32 -8.18 12.45
N ALA A 124 13.20 -8.55 13.07
CA ALA A 124 11.91 -8.69 12.40
C ALA A 124 10.80 -8.16 13.29
N ASN A 125 9.78 -7.54 12.69
CA ASN A 125 8.53 -7.29 13.40
C ASN A 125 7.49 -8.34 13.04
N TYR A 126 6.59 -8.57 13.99
CA TYR A 126 5.44 -9.46 13.88
C TYR A 126 4.18 -8.62 14.07
N CYS A 127 3.29 -8.66 13.08
CA CYS A 127 2.10 -7.85 13.05
C CYS A 127 0.85 -8.69 13.35
N GLU A 128 0.28 -8.47 14.52
CA GLU A 128 -1.09 -8.83 14.85
C GLU A 128 -2.01 -7.63 14.52
N LYS A 129 -3.29 -7.79 14.69
CA LYS A 129 -4.25 -6.70 14.51
C LYS A 129 -4.00 -5.51 15.44
N ASP A 130 -3.95 -5.80 16.74
CA ASP A 130 -3.93 -4.78 17.79
C ASP A 130 -2.55 -4.63 18.47
N TYR A 131 -1.57 -5.43 18.07
CA TYR A 131 -0.25 -5.44 18.64
C TYR A 131 0.81 -5.75 17.60
N VAL A 132 1.82 -4.90 17.52
CA VAL A 132 3.01 -5.10 16.69
C VAL A 132 4.23 -5.10 17.59
N TYR A 133 5.09 -6.09 17.42
CA TYR A 133 6.30 -6.24 18.23
C TYR A 133 7.50 -6.68 17.40
N PHE A 134 8.68 -6.35 17.87
CA PHE A 134 9.95 -6.79 17.29
C PHE A 134 10.56 -7.89 18.16
N ASN A 135 11.30 -8.82 17.55
CA ASN A 135 12.11 -9.79 18.26
C ASN A 135 13.29 -9.14 19.00
N GLN A 136 13.79 -8.02 18.48
CA GLN A 136 14.91 -7.26 19.04
C GLN A 136 14.96 -5.83 18.51
N ILE A 137 15.90 -5.02 18.98
CA ILE A 137 16.14 -3.66 18.48
C ILE A 137 17.52 -3.59 17.85
N THR A 138 17.60 -3.11 16.60
CA THR A 138 18.84 -2.86 15.89
C THR A 138 18.96 -1.41 15.41
N ASP A 139 20.16 -0.99 15.00
CA ASP A 139 20.38 0.35 14.44
C ASP A 139 19.68 0.52 13.08
N ALA A 140 19.56 -0.54 12.27
CA ALA A 140 18.81 -0.53 11.01
C ALA A 140 17.33 -0.21 11.25
N MET A 141 16.69 -0.92 12.18
CA MET A 141 15.31 -0.63 12.58
C MET A 141 15.16 0.81 13.08
N ARG A 142 16.07 1.30 13.94
CA ARG A 142 16.04 2.69 14.43
C ARG A 142 16.17 3.71 13.31
N ALA A 143 16.93 3.40 12.25
CA ALA A 143 17.08 4.28 11.09
C ALA A 143 15.74 4.43 10.33
N THR A 144 15.04 3.32 10.06
CA THR A 144 13.71 3.33 9.43
C THR A 144 12.71 4.12 10.25
N TRP A 145 12.66 3.90 11.59
CA TRP A 145 11.76 4.64 12.48
C TRP A 145 12.02 6.15 12.48
N ARG A 146 13.29 6.56 12.34
CA ARG A 146 13.61 8.00 12.19
C ARG A 146 13.05 8.60 10.89
N GLN A 147 12.99 7.84 9.79
CA GLN A 147 12.40 8.32 8.53
C GLN A 147 10.90 8.57 8.65
N LEU A 148 10.19 7.74 9.42
CA LEU A 148 8.77 7.93 9.68
C LEU A 148 8.49 9.17 10.55
N GLY A 149 9.45 9.63 11.35
CA GLY A 149 9.34 10.85 12.12
C GLY A 149 8.12 10.85 13.04
N LYS A 150 7.20 11.80 12.85
CA LYS A 150 5.98 11.95 13.66
C LYS A 150 4.95 10.86 13.42
N THR A 151 5.03 10.16 12.29
CA THR A 151 4.12 9.04 11.95
C THR A 151 4.65 7.69 12.41
N ALA A 152 5.84 7.65 13.07
CA ALA A 152 6.41 6.44 13.62
C ALA A 152 5.54 5.86 14.74
N PRO A 153 5.13 4.58 14.65
CA PRO A 153 4.35 3.95 15.71
C PRO A 153 5.23 3.57 16.92
N THR A 154 4.58 3.22 18.02
CA THR A 154 5.24 2.72 19.23
C THR A 154 5.96 1.40 18.96
N VAL A 155 7.17 1.26 19.48
CA VAL A 155 7.96 0.03 19.40
C VAL A 155 7.72 -0.82 20.64
N ASN A 156 7.27 -2.06 20.42
CA ASN A 156 7.19 -3.08 21.44
C ASN A 156 8.23 -4.18 21.15
N ILE A 157 8.72 -4.84 22.19
CA ILE A 157 9.60 -6.01 22.10
C ILE A 157 8.90 -7.17 22.78
N ASP A 158 8.85 -8.33 22.11
CA ASP A 158 8.27 -9.53 22.66
C ASP A 158 8.95 -10.77 22.08
N ASP A 159 8.71 -11.95 22.66
CA ASP A 159 9.25 -13.22 22.20
C ASP A 159 8.33 -13.87 21.17
N PRO A 160 8.78 -14.01 19.89
CA PRO A 160 7.99 -14.68 18.87
C PRO A 160 7.58 -16.13 19.21
N HIS A 161 8.43 -16.86 19.94
CA HIS A 161 8.14 -18.26 20.32
C HIS A 161 6.96 -18.37 21.29
N GLU A 162 6.79 -17.37 22.16
CA GLU A 162 5.67 -17.35 23.09
C GLU A 162 4.39 -16.80 22.46
N ARG A 163 4.52 -16.00 21.42
CA ARG A 163 3.42 -15.15 20.93
C ARG A 163 2.89 -15.49 19.55
N ALA A 164 3.76 -15.69 18.54
CA ALA A 164 3.38 -15.73 17.14
C ALA A 164 2.38 -16.84 16.74
N LEU A 165 2.31 -17.94 17.50
CA LEU A 165 1.31 -19.00 17.30
C LEU A 165 0.11 -18.91 18.25
N LYS A 166 0.18 -18.04 19.25
CA LYS A 166 -0.91 -17.82 20.20
C LYS A 166 -1.94 -16.83 19.70
N TYR A 167 -1.50 -15.87 18.93
CA TYR A 167 -2.32 -14.83 18.31
C TYR A 167 -2.20 -14.91 16.78
N GLU A 168 -3.20 -14.39 16.07
CA GLU A 168 -3.16 -14.34 14.59
C GLU A 168 -2.08 -13.37 14.14
N THR A 169 -1.06 -13.87 13.47
CA THR A 169 -0.01 -13.08 12.83
C THR A 169 -0.32 -12.92 11.34
N PHE A 170 -0.45 -11.69 10.89
CA PHE A 170 -0.86 -11.38 9.51
C PHE A 170 0.32 -11.07 8.60
N GLN A 171 1.41 -10.57 9.17
CA GLN A 171 2.59 -10.12 8.46
C GLN A 171 3.81 -10.28 9.38
N ILE A 172 4.94 -10.68 8.82
CA ILE A 172 6.24 -10.68 9.50
C ILE A 172 7.19 -9.89 8.60
N SER A 173 7.90 -8.89 9.17
CA SER A 173 8.77 -8.02 8.37
C SER A 173 10.22 -8.12 8.81
N PRO A 174 10.99 -9.09 8.28
CA PRO A 174 12.42 -9.23 8.56
C PRO A 174 13.25 -8.22 7.75
N TYR A 175 14.32 -7.70 8.38
CA TYR A 175 15.33 -6.86 7.74
C TYR A 175 16.35 -7.74 7.02
N ILE A 176 16.06 -8.09 5.79
CA ILE A 176 16.81 -9.05 4.99
C ILE A 176 17.04 -8.57 3.56
N SER A 177 18.03 -9.13 2.89
CA SER A 177 18.32 -8.91 1.48
C SER A 177 17.23 -9.50 0.57
N PHE A 178 17.20 -9.08 -0.71
CA PHE A 178 16.34 -9.72 -1.73
C PHE A 178 16.67 -11.20 -1.92
N GLU A 179 17.94 -11.59 -1.78
CA GLU A 179 18.35 -12.99 -1.90
C GLU A 179 17.80 -13.84 -0.75
N ASP A 180 17.88 -13.35 0.48
CA ASP A 180 17.36 -14.06 1.65
C ASP A 180 15.83 -14.09 1.66
N GLU A 181 15.17 -13.02 1.20
CA GLU A 181 13.72 -13.03 0.99
C GLU A 181 13.30 -14.14 0.03
N ALA A 182 13.98 -14.26 -1.12
CA ALA A 182 13.67 -15.30 -2.11
C ALA A 182 13.88 -16.71 -1.53
N LYS A 183 14.96 -16.91 -0.76
CA LYS A 183 15.24 -18.19 -0.09
C LYS A 183 14.19 -18.51 0.97
N LEU A 184 13.89 -17.55 1.83
CA LEU A 184 12.93 -17.73 2.94
C LEU A 184 11.52 -17.97 2.41
N SER A 185 11.08 -17.21 1.41
CA SER A 185 9.79 -17.43 0.75
C SER A 185 9.68 -18.82 0.11
N ALA A 186 10.77 -19.30 -0.50
CA ALA A 186 10.80 -20.64 -1.09
C ALA A 186 10.76 -21.79 -0.06
N MET A 187 11.11 -21.52 1.20
CA MET A 187 10.99 -22.49 2.30
C MET A 187 9.56 -22.56 2.86
N CYS A 188 8.76 -21.52 2.63
CA CYS A 188 7.39 -21.42 3.11
C CYS A 188 6.40 -22.03 2.12
N ARG A 189 5.21 -22.39 2.62
CA ARG A 189 4.14 -22.96 1.80
C ARG A 189 3.35 -21.91 1.05
N ASN A 190 3.04 -20.79 1.72
CA ASN A 190 2.18 -19.72 1.17
C ASN A 190 2.65 -18.34 1.63
N VAL A 191 3.89 -17.96 1.25
CA VAL A 191 4.46 -16.67 1.62
C VAL A 191 5.12 -16.01 0.42
N ARG A 192 4.92 -14.68 0.29
CA ARG A 192 5.69 -13.82 -0.59
C ARG A 192 6.12 -12.55 0.15
N GLY A 193 7.20 -11.94 -0.31
CA GLY A 193 7.62 -10.63 0.16
C GLY A 193 7.01 -9.49 -0.65
N VAL A 194 6.72 -8.38 0.02
CA VAL A 194 6.42 -7.08 -0.59
C VAL A 194 7.26 -6.02 0.08
N ARG A 195 7.88 -5.11 -0.71
CA ARG A 195 8.83 -4.12 -0.18
C ARG A 195 8.37 -2.70 -0.47
N TRP A 196 8.40 -1.87 0.55
CA TRP A 196 8.35 -0.42 0.41
C TRP A 196 9.70 0.24 0.81
N HIS A 197 10.59 -0.49 1.49
CA HIS A 197 11.90 -0.05 1.91
C HIS A 197 12.99 -1.04 1.45
N PRO A 198 14.20 -0.62 1.07
CA PRO A 198 15.24 -1.54 0.59
C PRO A 198 15.76 -2.52 1.66
N ASP A 199 15.72 -2.13 2.94
CA ASP A 199 16.33 -2.89 4.02
C ASP A 199 15.49 -4.05 4.54
N PHE A 200 14.17 -4.07 4.30
CA PHE A 200 13.29 -5.12 4.79
C PHE A 200 12.16 -5.45 3.80
N THR A 201 11.51 -6.55 4.03
CA THR A 201 10.34 -7.01 3.29
C THR A 201 9.21 -7.35 4.23
N ASP A 202 7.98 -7.08 3.83
CA ASP A 202 6.78 -7.58 4.50
C ASP A 202 6.45 -8.96 3.93
N LEU A 203 6.65 -10.02 4.71
CA LEU A 203 6.23 -11.38 4.37
C LEU A 203 4.75 -11.53 4.67
N ILE A 204 3.97 -11.78 3.64
CA ILE A 204 2.50 -11.93 3.69
C ILE A 204 2.08 -13.23 3.00
N PRO A 205 0.82 -13.70 3.14
CA PRO A 205 0.28 -14.78 2.31
C PRO A 205 0.51 -14.53 0.82
N ALA A 206 0.94 -15.54 0.08
CA ALA A 206 1.35 -15.40 -1.33
C ALA A 206 0.19 -14.99 -2.26
N ASP A 207 -1.02 -15.38 -1.93
CA ASP A 207 -2.28 -14.99 -2.57
C ASP A 207 -2.88 -13.70 -2.02
N GLY A 208 -2.23 -13.07 -1.04
CA GLY A 208 -2.57 -11.77 -0.48
C GLY A 208 -2.00 -10.58 -1.26
N GLY A 209 -2.11 -9.40 -0.66
CA GLY A 209 -1.60 -8.13 -1.20
C GLY A 209 -2.68 -7.06 -1.25
N LYS A 210 -2.26 -5.80 -1.46
CA LYS A 210 -3.18 -4.66 -1.57
C LYS A 210 -4.30 -4.87 -2.60
N PRO A 211 -4.05 -5.50 -3.79
CA PRO A 211 -5.13 -5.80 -4.74
C PRO A 211 -6.22 -6.72 -4.19
N GLU A 212 -5.87 -7.70 -3.35
CA GLU A 212 -6.88 -8.59 -2.74
C GLU A 212 -7.78 -7.80 -1.77
N GLY A 213 -7.19 -6.87 -0.99
CA GLY A 213 -7.97 -5.94 -0.17
C GLY A 213 -8.94 -5.10 -1.00
N MET A 214 -8.48 -4.54 -2.14
CA MET A 214 -9.36 -3.82 -3.08
C MET A 214 -10.50 -4.71 -3.59
N LYS A 215 -10.20 -5.94 -4.04
CA LYS A 215 -11.20 -6.90 -4.52
C LYS A 215 -12.26 -7.23 -3.45
N ARG A 216 -11.89 -7.29 -2.17
CA ARG A 216 -12.81 -7.49 -1.05
C ARG A 216 -13.86 -6.37 -0.97
N PHE A 217 -13.42 -5.10 -0.99
CA PHE A 217 -14.32 -3.96 -1.01
C PHE A 217 -15.11 -3.86 -2.33
N MET A 218 -14.49 -4.10 -3.47
CA MET A 218 -15.17 -4.12 -4.77
C MET A 218 -16.31 -5.16 -4.79
N ARG A 219 -16.07 -6.38 -4.27
CA ARG A 219 -17.13 -7.40 -4.13
C ARG A 219 -18.25 -6.94 -3.19
N HIS A 220 -17.90 -6.33 -2.07
CA HIS A 220 -18.86 -5.83 -1.08
C HIS A 220 -19.80 -4.79 -1.67
N TYR A 221 -19.28 -3.86 -2.47
CA TYR A 221 -20.07 -2.78 -3.07
C TYR A 221 -20.60 -3.09 -4.49
N GLY A 222 -20.21 -4.19 -5.09
CA GLY A 222 -20.60 -4.57 -6.46
C GLY A 222 -19.95 -3.73 -7.55
N TRP A 223 -18.72 -3.23 -7.33
CA TRP A 223 -17.96 -2.43 -8.30
C TRP A 223 -17.08 -3.28 -9.20
N THR A 224 -16.82 -2.74 -10.41
CA THR A 224 -15.82 -3.30 -11.32
C THR A 224 -14.46 -2.61 -11.14
N ARG A 225 -13.42 -3.22 -11.69
CA ARG A 225 -12.05 -2.67 -11.68
C ARG A 225 -12.00 -1.26 -12.31
N GLU A 226 -12.67 -1.08 -13.42
CA GLU A 226 -12.70 0.18 -14.21
C GLU A 226 -13.30 1.35 -13.43
N GLN A 227 -14.00 1.06 -12.33
CA GLN A 227 -14.61 2.06 -11.44
C GLN A 227 -13.69 2.45 -10.28
N THR A 228 -12.41 2.06 -10.33
CA THR A 228 -11.45 2.33 -9.26
C THR A 228 -10.29 3.19 -9.74
N ILE A 229 -9.79 4.06 -8.87
CA ILE A 229 -8.51 4.75 -8.99
C ILE A 229 -7.67 4.47 -7.75
N ALA A 230 -6.37 4.26 -7.91
CA ALA A 230 -5.46 4.00 -6.80
C ALA A 230 -4.23 4.89 -6.87
N PHE A 231 -3.74 5.31 -5.71
CA PHE A 231 -2.55 6.16 -5.53
C PHE A 231 -1.55 5.46 -4.62
N GLY A 232 -0.28 5.47 -5.03
CA GLY A 232 0.80 4.84 -4.28
C GLY A 232 2.17 5.36 -4.68
N ASP A 233 3.19 5.08 -3.85
CA ASP A 233 4.57 5.47 -4.11
C ASP A 233 5.59 4.36 -3.82
N GLY A 234 5.27 3.40 -2.95
CA GLY A 234 6.15 2.31 -2.57
C GLY A 234 6.17 1.12 -3.54
N GLY A 235 7.19 0.27 -3.41
CA GLY A 235 7.25 -0.97 -4.19
C GLY A 235 6.10 -1.93 -3.85
N ASN A 236 5.56 -1.87 -2.63
CA ASN A 236 4.38 -2.63 -2.21
C ASN A 236 3.06 -2.12 -2.81
N ASP A 237 3.08 -0.95 -3.50
CA ASP A 237 1.94 -0.41 -4.24
C ASP A 237 1.90 -0.88 -5.69
N ALA A 238 2.99 -1.37 -6.23
CA ALA A 238 3.09 -1.72 -7.64
C ALA A 238 1.94 -2.64 -8.11
N ASP A 239 1.64 -3.70 -7.35
CA ASP A 239 0.55 -4.62 -7.65
C ASP A 239 -0.83 -3.92 -7.59
N MET A 240 -1.02 -3.00 -6.64
CA MET A 240 -2.25 -2.22 -6.48
C MET A 240 -2.46 -1.27 -7.66
N LEU A 241 -1.41 -0.55 -8.06
CA LEU A 241 -1.44 0.38 -9.20
C LEU A 241 -1.72 -0.36 -10.51
N ALA A 242 -1.04 -1.50 -10.74
CA ALA A 242 -1.30 -2.34 -11.91
C ALA A 242 -2.72 -2.96 -11.93
N PHE A 243 -3.29 -3.20 -10.75
CA PHE A 243 -4.63 -3.79 -10.62
C PHE A 243 -5.76 -2.76 -10.79
N ALA A 244 -5.62 -1.54 -10.31
CA ALA A 244 -6.67 -0.52 -10.37
C ALA A 244 -7.18 -0.27 -11.80
N GLY A 245 -8.38 0.31 -11.94
CA GLY A 245 -8.87 0.80 -13.22
C GLY A 245 -8.01 1.95 -13.75
N ILE A 246 -7.55 2.80 -12.82
CA ILE A 246 -6.54 3.84 -13.05
C ILE A 246 -5.52 3.74 -11.91
N GLY A 247 -4.29 3.36 -12.22
CA GLY A 247 -3.17 3.36 -11.28
C GLY A 247 -2.34 4.62 -11.41
N VAL A 248 -2.17 5.35 -10.31
CA VAL A 248 -1.41 6.62 -10.27
C VAL A 248 -0.23 6.48 -9.32
N ALA A 249 0.99 6.58 -9.84
CA ALA A 249 2.19 6.69 -9.03
C ALA A 249 2.45 8.16 -8.69
N MET A 250 2.79 8.43 -7.42
CA MET A 250 3.24 9.75 -6.99
C MET A 250 4.58 10.11 -7.64
N GLY A 251 4.87 11.41 -7.79
CA GLY A 251 6.13 11.89 -8.36
C GLY A 251 7.37 11.42 -7.57
N ASN A 252 7.23 11.31 -6.25
CA ASN A 252 8.23 10.76 -5.33
C ASN A 252 8.29 9.21 -5.30
N ALA A 253 7.49 8.52 -6.12
CA ALA A 253 7.40 7.06 -6.09
C ALA A 253 8.69 6.36 -6.51
N THR A 254 8.84 5.13 -6.03
CA THR A 254 9.91 4.22 -6.43
C THR A 254 9.74 3.75 -7.88
N GLU A 255 10.83 3.32 -8.52
CA GLU A 255 10.76 2.83 -9.91
C GLU A 255 9.77 1.67 -10.12
N PRO A 256 9.66 0.66 -9.21
CA PRO A 256 8.63 -0.39 -9.37
C PRO A 256 7.20 0.16 -9.38
N ALA A 257 6.87 1.13 -8.53
CA ALA A 257 5.55 1.76 -8.50
C ALA A 257 5.28 2.57 -9.78
N LYS A 258 6.26 3.37 -10.23
CA LYS A 258 6.17 4.14 -11.49
C LYS A 258 5.99 3.24 -12.71
N ALA A 259 6.72 2.12 -12.77
CA ALA A 259 6.64 1.18 -13.88
C ALA A 259 5.29 0.43 -13.95
N ALA A 260 4.59 0.31 -12.81
CA ALA A 260 3.32 -0.40 -12.71
C ALA A 260 2.09 0.51 -12.92
N ALA A 261 2.26 1.84 -12.85
CA ALA A 261 1.18 2.80 -12.92
C ALA A 261 0.81 3.18 -14.37
N ASP A 262 -0.46 3.58 -14.56
CA ASP A 262 -0.94 4.16 -15.83
C ASP A 262 -0.49 5.62 -15.97
N TYR A 263 -0.26 6.32 -14.86
CA TYR A 263 0.11 7.73 -14.83
C TYR A 263 1.03 8.05 -13.66
N ILE A 264 2.01 8.92 -13.91
CA ILE A 264 2.89 9.47 -12.87
C ILE A 264 2.47 10.93 -12.68
N THR A 265 2.01 11.25 -11.47
CA THR A 265 1.62 12.61 -11.10
C THR A 265 2.78 13.35 -10.44
N ASP A 266 2.51 14.58 -9.94
CA ASP A 266 3.47 15.32 -9.12
C ASP A 266 3.68 14.63 -7.76
N ASP A 267 4.70 15.05 -7.00
CA ASP A 267 4.95 14.44 -5.70
C ASP A 267 3.92 14.87 -4.64
N VAL A 268 3.99 14.24 -3.47
CA VAL A 268 3.04 14.45 -2.38
C VAL A 268 3.02 15.91 -1.90
N ASP A 269 4.14 16.62 -1.94
CA ASP A 269 4.26 18.02 -1.49
C ASP A 269 3.91 19.05 -2.59
N HIS A 270 3.61 18.58 -3.83
CA HIS A 270 3.29 19.42 -5.00
C HIS A 270 1.91 19.06 -5.60
N ASP A 271 0.90 18.88 -4.74
CA ASP A 271 -0.51 18.66 -5.12
C ASP A 271 -0.77 17.42 -5.98
N GLY A 272 0.10 16.39 -5.92
CA GLY A 272 0.07 15.24 -6.82
C GLY A 272 -1.28 14.54 -6.91
N ILE A 273 -1.98 14.29 -5.79
CA ILE A 273 -3.30 13.66 -5.78
C ILE A 273 -4.32 14.55 -6.50
N MET A 274 -4.40 15.83 -6.15
CA MET A 274 -5.33 16.79 -6.74
C MET A 274 -5.10 16.92 -8.26
N ASN A 275 -3.83 17.00 -8.69
CA ASN A 275 -3.46 17.15 -10.09
C ASN A 275 -3.85 15.91 -10.91
N ALA A 276 -3.63 14.71 -10.40
CA ALA A 276 -4.05 13.47 -11.07
C ALA A 276 -5.57 13.36 -11.19
N LEU A 277 -6.31 13.67 -10.13
CA LEU A 277 -7.78 13.61 -10.14
C LEU A 277 -8.36 14.58 -11.18
N LYS A 278 -7.78 15.78 -11.30
CA LYS A 278 -8.14 16.74 -12.36
C LYS A 278 -7.74 16.25 -13.75
N HIS A 279 -6.56 15.64 -13.90
CA HIS A 279 -6.09 15.08 -15.17
C HIS A 279 -7.08 14.04 -15.73
N PHE A 280 -7.64 13.19 -14.87
CA PHE A 280 -8.60 12.17 -15.27
C PHE A 280 -10.07 12.65 -15.26
N ASN A 281 -10.32 13.94 -15.02
CA ASN A 281 -11.67 14.52 -14.87
C ASN A 281 -12.54 13.81 -13.82
N VAL A 282 -11.91 13.30 -12.75
CA VAL A 282 -12.60 12.77 -11.57
C VAL A 282 -13.07 13.94 -10.70
N LEU A 283 -12.26 15.01 -10.62
CA LEU A 283 -12.57 16.30 -9.99
C LEU A 283 -12.74 17.43 -11.01
#